data_27410a1c6c87868f425c81ebd6629821
#
_entry.id   27410a1c6c87868f425c81ebd6629821
#
_cell.length_a   1.000
_cell.length_b   1.000
_cell.length_c   1.000
_cell.angle_alpha   90.00
_cell.angle_beta   90.00
_cell.angle_gamma   90.00
#
_symmetry.space_group_name_H-M   'P 1'
#
loop_
_entity.id
_entity.type
_entity.pdbx_description
1 polymer ?
#
loop_
_entity_poly.entity_id
_entity_poly.type
_entity_poly.pdbx_seq_one_letter_code
_entity_poly.pdbx_strand_id
1 'polypeptide(L)'
;MNSKKFSLAWLLLALAALVVVPAAQAKSTITISGSTSVAPLATLWAQKYVKTKAGKNVKFKILQGGSDVGISDVSRGRVTVGMSSRDPKPSDPGGIVFNRIAKDAICLATNPANGVSAFDQALVQNIFSGKVRSWDQVPGAKEKGTIDLFVRTPASGTQDAFDKIFMSPEKIFSGASQKASNGLVQQAIQRDKAGIGYVSLAFTKGTTVGSYKGVPCTLRNAKSGQYGGVRSFYFVTRGAASGPVKKWISWTRNNKAALKIAASEWVPFK
;
A
#
# COMPACT_ATOMS: atom_id res chain seq x y z
N MET A 1 30.11 89.58 -35.41
CA MET A 1 30.01 88.45 -36.41
C MET A 1 29.83 87.15 -35.69
N ASN A 2 28.63 86.60 -35.81
CA ASN A 2 28.12 85.55 -34.94
C ASN A 2 28.44 84.14 -35.45
N SER A 3 29.11 83.34 -34.68
CA SER A 3 29.23 81.92 -34.93
C SER A 3 28.27 81.10 -34.00
N LYS A 4 27.25 80.49 -34.59
CA LYS A 4 26.32 79.63 -33.90
C LYS A 4 26.97 78.23 -33.69
N LYS A 5 27.13 77.85 -32.45
CA LYS A 5 27.52 76.51 -32.07
C LYS A 5 26.28 75.59 -32.04
N PHE A 6 26.24 74.56 -32.90
CA PHE A 6 25.28 73.48 -32.83
C PHE A 6 25.81 72.46 -31.85
N SER A 7 25.03 72.22 -30.74
CA SER A 7 25.24 71.14 -29.82
C SER A 7 24.45 69.96 -30.31
N LEU A 8 25.10 68.86 -30.67
CA LEU A 8 24.51 67.59 -31.06
C LEU A 8 24.35 66.73 -29.79
N ALA A 9 23.14 66.68 -29.25
CA ALA A 9 22.83 65.85 -28.13
C ALA A 9 22.60 64.39 -28.65
N TRP A 10 23.50 63.51 -28.28
CA TRP A 10 23.37 62.08 -28.55
C TRP A 10 22.39 61.46 -27.56
N LEU A 11 21.20 61.08 -28.01
CA LEU A 11 20.23 60.28 -27.24
C LEU A 11 20.68 58.83 -27.28
N LEU A 12 21.31 58.32 -26.22
CA LEU A 12 21.59 56.91 -26.01
C LEU A 12 20.29 56.24 -25.49
N LEU A 13 19.55 55.61 -26.40
CA LEU A 13 18.45 54.71 -26.05
C LEU A 13 19.04 53.36 -25.59
N ALA A 14 19.18 53.18 -24.27
CA ALA A 14 19.52 51.89 -23.68
C ALA A 14 18.30 50.98 -23.77
N LEU A 15 18.27 50.09 -24.77
CA LEU A 15 17.29 49.02 -24.90
C LEU A 15 17.58 47.94 -23.85
N ALA A 16 16.95 48.02 -22.67
CA ALA A 16 17.03 46.99 -21.65
C ALA A 16 16.28 45.73 -22.16
N ALA A 17 17.02 44.81 -22.74
CA ALA A 17 16.49 43.49 -23.06
C ALA A 17 16.14 42.77 -21.74
N LEU A 18 14.85 42.69 -21.38
CA LEU A 18 14.35 41.84 -20.31
C LEU A 18 14.63 40.39 -20.70
N VAL A 19 15.71 39.84 -20.19
CA VAL A 19 15.99 38.40 -20.25
C VAL A 19 14.98 37.73 -19.34
N VAL A 20 13.85 37.24 -19.89
CA VAL A 20 12.91 36.38 -19.19
C VAL A 20 13.63 35.06 -18.96
N VAL A 21 14.33 34.93 -17.84
CA VAL A 21 14.87 33.64 -17.39
C VAL A 21 13.65 32.74 -17.06
N PRO A 22 13.45 31.61 -17.77
CA PRO A 22 12.37 30.71 -17.44
C PRO A 22 12.61 30.24 -16.01
N ALA A 23 11.72 30.62 -15.08
CA ALA A 23 11.76 30.17 -13.72
C ALA A 23 11.73 28.62 -13.75
N ALA A 24 12.83 27.98 -13.36
CA ALA A 24 12.91 26.54 -13.24
C ALA A 24 11.80 26.10 -12.27
N GLN A 25 10.75 25.48 -12.81
CA GLN A 25 9.58 25.08 -12.04
C GLN A 25 10.02 24.07 -10.99
N ALA A 26 10.05 24.47 -9.72
CA ALA A 26 10.49 23.64 -8.61
C ALA A 26 9.68 22.34 -8.60
N LYS A 27 10.38 21.21 -8.46
CA LYS A 27 9.72 19.89 -8.41
C LYS A 27 8.87 19.79 -7.15
N SER A 28 7.59 19.52 -7.30
CA SER A 28 6.70 19.20 -6.18
C SER A 28 7.06 17.84 -5.60
N THR A 29 7.21 17.74 -4.28
CA THR A 29 7.45 16.44 -3.62
C THR A 29 6.16 15.90 -3.02
N ILE A 30 5.77 14.69 -3.40
CA ILE A 30 4.70 13.93 -2.75
C ILE A 30 5.36 12.97 -1.76
N THR A 31 5.18 13.25 -0.46
CA THR A 31 5.63 12.38 0.63
C THR A 31 4.51 11.42 1.02
N ILE A 32 4.85 10.16 1.17
CA ILE A 32 3.88 9.08 1.41
C ILE A 32 4.38 8.21 2.55
N SER A 33 3.52 7.83 3.49
CA SER A 33 3.84 6.84 4.52
C SER A 33 2.68 5.87 4.74
N GLY A 34 2.96 4.71 5.33
CA GLY A 34 1.92 3.83 5.85
C GLY A 34 2.01 2.38 5.39
N SER A 35 0.91 1.84 4.86
CA SER A 35 0.72 0.42 4.57
C SER A 35 1.82 -0.23 3.76
N THR A 36 2.42 -1.29 4.30
CA THR A 36 3.40 -2.14 3.60
C THR A 36 2.78 -2.97 2.47
N SER A 37 1.45 -3.16 2.46
CA SER A 37 0.73 -3.84 1.36
C SER A 37 0.50 -2.90 0.17
N VAL A 38 0.25 -1.61 0.42
CA VAL A 38 0.03 -0.60 -0.62
C VAL A 38 1.34 -0.13 -1.25
N ALA A 39 2.43 -0.14 -0.48
CA ALA A 39 3.71 0.43 -0.88
C ALA A 39 4.26 -0.11 -2.21
N PRO A 40 4.22 -1.42 -2.55
CA PRO A 40 4.69 -1.91 -3.84
C PRO A 40 3.92 -1.29 -5.02
N LEU A 41 2.59 -1.26 -4.94
CA LEU A 41 1.75 -0.66 -5.97
C LEU A 41 1.99 0.85 -6.11
N ALA A 42 2.07 1.57 -4.97
CA ALA A 42 2.37 2.99 -4.95
C ALA A 42 3.74 3.30 -5.60
N THR A 43 4.75 2.45 -5.34
CA THR A 43 6.09 2.57 -5.93
C THR A 43 6.06 2.39 -7.44
N LEU A 44 5.42 1.34 -7.95
CA LEU A 44 5.28 1.10 -9.39
C LEU A 44 4.54 2.25 -10.08
N TRP A 45 3.47 2.74 -9.46
CA TRP A 45 2.74 3.90 -9.97
C TRP A 45 3.58 5.18 -9.95
N ALA A 46 4.33 5.46 -8.89
CA ALA A 46 5.21 6.61 -8.82
C ALA A 46 6.29 6.58 -9.91
N GLN A 47 6.95 5.43 -10.10
CA GLN A 47 7.96 5.22 -11.16
C GLN A 47 7.40 5.43 -12.56
N LYS A 48 6.15 5.03 -12.81
CA LYS A 48 5.48 5.24 -14.10
C LYS A 48 5.00 6.68 -14.27
N TYR A 49 4.44 7.27 -13.21
CA TYR A 49 3.86 8.61 -13.24
C TYR A 49 4.89 9.69 -13.55
N VAL A 50 6.09 9.64 -12.95
CA VAL A 50 7.14 10.64 -13.18
C VAL A 50 7.62 10.68 -14.65
N LYS A 51 7.36 9.63 -15.42
CA LYS A 51 7.66 9.56 -16.86
C LYS A 51 6.55 10.17 -17.73
N THR A 52 5.43 10.60 -17.13
CA THR A 52 4.32 11.26 -17.87
C THR A 52 4.51 12.78 -17.91
N LYS A 53 3.85 13.45 -18.86
CA LYS A 53 3.83 14.93 -18.93
C LYS A 53 3.34 15.56 -17.61
N ALA A 54 2.34 14.96 -16.96
CA ALA A 54 1.78 15.44 -15.70
C ALA A 54 2.71 15.21 -14.48
N GLY A 55 3.53 14.16 -14.53
CA GLY A 55 4.39 13.75 -13.42
C GLY A 55 5.86 14.19 -13.51
N LYS A 56 6.33 14.73 -14.64
CA LYS A 56 7.76 15.05 -14.88
C LYS A 56 8.38 15.98 -13.82
N ASN A 57 7.56 16.84 -13.21
CA ASN A 57 7.96 17.76 -12.16
C ASN A 57 7.56 17.29 -10.75
N VAL A 58 7.29 15.98 -10.56
CA VAL A 58 6.93 15.41 -9.27
C VAL A 58 8.04 14.46 -8.80
N LYS A 59 8.42 14.56 -7.53
CA LYS A 59 9.26 13.59 -6.82
C LYS A 59 8.40 12.85 -5.81
N PHE A 60 8.72 11.58 -5.56
CA PHE A 60 8.06 10.77 -4.54
C PHE A 60 9.04 10.35 -3.45
N LYS A 61 8.58 10.41 -2.20
CA LYS A 61 9.25 9.81 -1.04
C LYS A 61 8.26 8.87 -0.37
N ILE A 62 8.52 7.56 -0.43
CA ILE A 62 7.60 6.51 0.07
C ILE A 62 8.24 5.83 1.27
N LEU A 63 7.53 5.84 2.41
CA LEU A 63 7.94 5.25 3.67
C LEU A 63 6.91 4.19 4.09
N GLN A 64 7.34 3.20 4.85
CA GLN A 64 6.50 2.11 5.34
C GLN A 64 6.46 2.10 6.87
N GLY A 65 5.32 1.77 7.46
CA GLY A 65 5.16 1.73 8.92
C GLY A 65 3.84 1.10 9.38
N GLY A 66 2.99 0.70 8.43
CA GLY A 66 1.63 0.24 8.72
C GLY A 66 0.58 1.31 8.44
N SER A 67 -0.68 0.89 8.29
CA SER A 67 -1.78 1.78 7.90
C SER A 67 -2.03 2.89 8.92
N ASP A 68 -2.00 2.56 10.22
CA ASP A 68 -2.26 3.53 11.28
C ASP A 68 -1.16 4.60 11.38
N VAL A 69 0.10 4.21 11.07
CA VAL A 69 1.20 5.18 10.94
C VAL A 69 0.92 6.15 9.79
N GLY A 70 0.54 5.65 8.60
CA GLY A 70 0.21 6.51 7.46
C GLY A 70 -0.97 7.45 7.72
N ILE A 71 -2.01 6.96 8.39
CA ILE A 71 -3.18 7.75 8.80
C ILE A 71 -2.77 8.85 9.80
N SER A 72 -1.98 8.49 10.81
CA SER A 72 -1.46 9.44 11.80
C SER A 72 -0.55 10.50 11.17
N ASP A 73 0.35 10.08 10.29
CA ASP A 73 1.30 11.00 9.64
C ASP A 73 0.58 12.02 8.74
N VAL A 74 -0.40 11.57 7.95
CA VAL A 74 -1.15 12.48 7.08
C VAL A 74 -2.06 13.42 7.88
N SER A 75 -2.71 12.94 8.95
CA SER A 75 -3.56 13.79 9.79
C SER A 75 -2.78 14.91 10.46
N ARG A 76 -1.52 14.63 10.85
CA ARG A 76 -0.59 15.60 11.45
C ARG A 76 0.18 16.43 10.42
N GLY A 77 -0.05 16.23 9.12
CA GLY A 77 0.65 16.95 8.07
C GLY A 77 2.13 16.60 7.88
N ARG A 78 2.60 15.47 8.46
CA ARG A 78 4.00 14.99 8.30
C ARG A 78 4.26 14.46 6.90
N VAL A 79 3.24 13.95 6.23
CA VAL A 79 3.26 13.51 4.85
C VAL A 79 2.06 14.07 4.09
N THR A 80 2.16 14.11 2.77
CA THR A 80 1.06 14.59 1.91
C THR A 80 0.01 13.53 1.66
N VAL A 81 0.39 12.24 1.74
CA VAL A 81 -0.50 11.09 1.50
C VAL A 81 -0.19 9.99 2.50
N GLY A 82 -1.22 9.47 3.17
CA GLY A 82 -1.16 8.22 3.92
C GLY A 82 -1.53 7.03 3.03
N MET A 83 -0.94 5.86 3.28
CA MET A 83 -1.36 4.59 2.67
C MET A 83 -2.12 3.76 3.69
N SER A 84 -3.34 3.33 3.37
CA SER A 84 -4.11 2.41 4.21
C SER A 84 -4.56 1.17 3.42
N SER A 85 -4.47 0.01 4.06
CA SER A 85 -4.99 -1.27 3.59
C SER A 85 -6.06 -1.82 4.56
N ARG A 86 -6.71 -0.93 5.29
CA ARG A 86 -7.93 -1.14 6.05
C ARG A 86 -8.93 -0.05 5.75
N ASP A 87 -10.19 -0.34 6.02
CA ASP A 87 -11.26 0.63 5.89
C ASP A 87 -11.17 1.73 6.97
N PRO A 88 -11.85 2.88 6.76
CA PRO A 88 -12.00 3.91 7.78
C PRO A 88 -12.60 3.34 9.07
N LYS A 89 -12.20 3.91 10.21
CA LYS A 89 -12.77 3.63 11.53
C LYS A 89 -13.34 4.89 12.15
N PRO A 90 -14.38 4.77 13.01
CA PRO A 90 -14.89 5.93 13.77
C PRO A 90 -13.81 6.61 14.64
N SER A 91 -12.79 5.85 15.06
CA SER A 91 -11.64 6.34 15.84
C SER A 91 -10.54 7.02 15.03
N ASP A 92 -10.66 7.05 13.70
CA ASP A 92 -9.68 7.75 12.87
C ASP A 92 -9.77 9.27 13.08
N PRO A 93 -8.64 10.00 12.94
CA PRO A 93 -8.65 11.46 13.09
C PRO A 93 -9.64 12.14 12.14
N GLY A 94 -10.33 13.16 12.62
CA GLY A 94 -11.20 13.98 11.77
C GLY A 94 -10.44 14.72 10.66
N GLY A 95 -11.17 15.17 9.65
CA GLY A 95 -10.61 15.96 8.55
C GLY A 95 -9.74 15.21 7.55
N ILE A 96 -9.73 13.88 7.57
CA ILE A 96 -9.05 13.06 6.58
C ILE A 96 -10.03 12.41 5.60
N VAL A 97 -9.56 12.14 4.38
CA VAL A 97 -10.36 11.53 3.31
C VAL A 97 -9.66 10.26 2.79
N PHE A 98 -10.36 9.14 2.85
CA PHE A 98 -9.92 7.86 2.29
C PHE A 98 -10.27 7.78 0.81
N ASN A 99 -9.27 7.86 -0.04
CA ASN A 99 -9.40 7.73 -1.49
C ASN A 99 -9.13 6.29 -1.90
N ARG A 100 -10.16 5.46 -2.15
CA ARG A 100 -9.97 4.07 -2.62
C ARG A 100 -9.24 4.07 -3.96
N ILE A 101 -8.21 3.22 -4.11
CA ILE A 101 -7.33 3.19 -5.27
C ILE A 101 -7.28 1.81 -5.95
N ALA A 102 -7.44 0.74 -5.20
CA ALA A 102 -7.42 -0.65 -5.66
C ALA A 102 -8.04 -1.56 -4.60
N LYS A 103 -8.10 -2.88 -4.87
CA LYS A 103 -8.32 -3.91 -3.86
C LYS A 103 -7.17 -4.91 -3.88
N ASP A 104 -7.04 -5.67 -2.79
CA ASP A 104 -6.01 -6.68 -2.58
C ASP A 104 -6.62 -7.90 -1.88
N ALA A 105 -6.04 -9.07 -2.08
CA ALA A 105 -6.40 -10.27 -1.34
C ALA A 105 -5.43 -10.50 -0.17
N ILE A 106 -5.96 -10.88 0.99
CA ILE A 106 -5.19 -11.41 2.11
C ILE A 106 -5.17 -12.91 1.97
N CYS A 107 -3.99 -13.49 1.77
CA CYS A 107 -3.79 -14.91 1.61
C CYS A 107 -3.25 -15.53 2.89
N LEU A 108 -3.85 -16.64 3.33
CA LEU A 108 -3.26 -17.55 4.29
C LEU A 108 -2.08 -18.24 3.64
N ALA A 109 -0.97 -18.34 4.36
CA ALA A 109 0.27 -18.87 3.82
C ALA A 109 0.98 -19.76 4.84
N THR A 110 1.47 -20.91 4.39
CA THR A 110 2.31 -21.84 5.15
C THR A 110 3.65 -22.04 4.47
N ASN A 111 4.61 -22.60 5.19
CA ASN A 111 5.85 -23.05 4.57
C ASN A 111 5.55 -24.14 3.51
N PRO A 112 6.25 -24.18 2.37
CA PRO A 112 6.02 -25.21 1.35
C PRO A 112 6.18 -26.64 1.83
N ALA A 113 6.99 -26.91 2.86
CA ALA A 113 7.16 -28.24 3.44
C ALA A 113 5.95 -28.69 4.28
N ASN A 114 5.14 -27.76 4.76
CA ASN A 114 4.03 -28.04 5.70
C ASN A 114 2.91 -28.87 5.06
N GLY A 115 2.54 -28.59 3.82
CA GLY A 115 1.51 -29.30 3.07
C GLY A 115 0.09 -28.80 3.25
N VAL A 116 -0.22 -28.00 4.29
CA VAL A 116 -1.56 -27.47 4.51
C VAL A 116 -1.85 -26.31 3.58
N SER A 117 -2.91 -26.44 2.77
CA SER A 117 -3.30 -25.43 1.77
C SER A 117 -4.83 -25.24 1.67
N ALA A 118 -5.60 -25.83 2.59
CA ALA A 118 -7.05 -25.68 2.63
C ALA A 118 -7.49 -25.24 4.02
N PHE A 119 -8.21 -24.13 4.07
CA PHE A 119 -8.68 -23.53 5.32
C PHE A 119 -10.17 -23.19 5.21
N ASP A 120 -10.94 -23.63 6.19
CA ASP A 120 -12.23 -23.03 6.49
C ASP A 120 -12.09 -21.98 7.61
N GLN A 121 -13.19 -21.35 7.96
CA GLN A 121 -13.15 -20.29 8.98
C GLN A 121 -12.84 -20.86 10.37
N ALA A 122 -13.38 -22.03 10.70
CA ALA A 122 -13.17 -22.65 12.01
C ALA A 122 -11.69 -23.03 12.22
N LEU A 123 -11.06 -23.62 11.20
CA LEU A 123 -9.64 -23.97 11.25
C LEU A 123 -8.76 -22.73 11.40
N VAL A 124 -9.03 -21.65 10.63
CA VAL A 124 -8.29 -20.38 10.76
C VAL A 124 -8.45 -19.84 12.18
N GLN A 125 -9.67 -19.75 12.68
CA GLN A 125 -9.93 -19.24 14.03
C GLN A 125 -9.24 -20.09 15.10
N ASN A 126 -9.33 -21.42 15.00
CA ASN A 126 -8.72 -22.32 15.99
C ASN A 126 -7.19 -22.23 16.00
N ILE A 127 -6.55 -22.16 14.82
CA ILE A 127 -5.09 -22.00 14.73
C ILE A 127 -4.68 -20.63 15.27
N PHE A 128 -5.25 -19.56 14.74
CA PHE A 128 -4.78 -18.20 15.07
C PHE A 128 -5.22 -17.73 16.46
N SER A 129 -6.27 -18.30 17.06
CA SER A 129 -6.61 -18.05 18.47
C SER A 129 -5.76 -18.86 19.46
N GLY A 130 -5.00 -19.85 18.96
CA GLY A 130 -4.20 -20.75 19.78
C GLY A 130 -4.99 -21.89 20.44
N LYS A 131 -6.23 -22.15 20.03
CA LYS A 131 -7.01 -23.35 20.41
C LYS A 131 -6.38 -24.62 19.82
N VAL A 132 -5.88 -24.53 18.59
CA VAL A 132 -5.05 -25.55 17.95
C VAL A 132 -3.60 -25.04 17.93
N ARG A 133 -2.70 -25.76 18.58
CA ARG A 133 -1.31 -25.35 18.78
C ARG A 133 -0.29 -26.33 18.20
N SER A 134 -0.72 -27.47 17.72
CA SER A 134 0.13 -28.48 17.11
C SER A 134 -0.37 -28.85 15.72
N TRP A 135 0.57 -28.98 14.79
CA TRP A 135 0.29 -29.49 13.45
C TRP A 135 -0.26 -30.91 13.44
N ASP A 136 -0.02 -31.70 14.51
CA ASP A 136 -0.61 -33.05 14.69
C ASP A 136 -2.14 -33.01 14.76
N GLN A 137 -2.71 -31.86 15.11
CA GLN A 137 -4.16 -31.62 15.19
C GLN A 137 -4.78 -31.14 13.88
N VAL A 138 -3.95 -30.83 12.86
CA VAL A 138 -4.39 -30.23 11.60
C VAL A 138 -4.37 -31.27 10.47
N PRO A 139 -5.54 -31.61 9.90
CA PRO A 139 -5.59 -32.56 8.79
C PRO A 139 -4.76 -32.12 7.59
N GLY A 140 -3.97 -33.07 7.05
CA GLY A 140 -3.13 -32.83 5.87
C GLY A 140 -1.78 -32.16 6.18
N ALA A 141 -1.49 -31.82 7.43
CA ALA A 141 -0.18 -31.31 7.82
C ALA A 141 0.89 -32.40 7.71
N LYS A 142 1.98 -32.09 7.04
CA LYS A 142 3.19 -32.93 6.97
C LYS A 142 4.14 -32.65 8.13
N GLU A 143 4.15 -31.40 8.61
CA GLU A 143 4.87 -31.00 9.81
C GLU A 143 4.16 -31.52 11.07
N LYS A 144 4.92 -31.61 12.15
CA LYS A 144 4.49 -32.08 13.47
C LYS A 144 4.88 -31.07 14.55
N GLY A 145 4.26 -31.21 15.73
CA GLY A 145 4.59 -30.34 16.86
C GLY A 145 4.03 -28.93 16.75
N THR A 146 4.66 -28.00 17.45
CA THR A 146 4.14 -26.63 17.65
C THR A 146 3.95 -25.86 16.37
N ILE A 147 2.82 -25.16 16.26
CA ILE A 147 2.51 -24.22 15.19
C ILE A 147 3.16 -22.87 15.50
N ASP A 148 3.99 -22.34 14.60
CA ASP A 148 4.60 -21.03 14.70
C ASP A 148 3.76 -19.98 13.94
N LEU A 149 3.07 -19.13 14.72
CA LEU A 149 2.15 -18.12 14.20
C LEU A 149 2.90 -16.81 13.90
N PHE A 150 2.88 -16.40 12.63
CA PHE A 150 3.43 -15.12 12.18
C PHE A 150 2.32 -14.15 11.81
N VAL A 151 2.11 -13.14 12.65
CA VAL A 151 1.04 -12.14 12.51
C VAL A 151 1.61 -10.75 12.30
N ARG A 152 0.76 -9.78 12.06
CA ARG A 152 1.20 -8.40 11.88
C ARG A 152 1.06 -7.60 13.19
N THR A 153 1.89 -6.57 13.32
CA THR A 153 1.78 -5.59 14.42
C THR A 153 0.43 -4.88 14.41
N PRO A 154 -0.05 -4.34 15.55
CA PRO A 154 -1.37 -3.68 15.65
C PRO A 154 -1.59 -2.51 14.69
N ALA A 155 -0.52 -1.76 14.34
CA ALA A 155 -0.62 -0.65 13.37
C ALA A 155 -0.87 -1.09 11.91
N SER A 156 -0.94 -2.40 11.66
CA SER A 156 -1.12 -2.96 10.33
C SER A 156 -2.57 -3.00 9.90
N GLY A 157 -2.90 -2.35 8.78
CA GLY A 157 -4.21 -2.55 8.15
C GLY A 157 -4.44 -3.97 7.63
N THR A 158 -3.38 -4.77 7.43
CA THR A 158 -3.52 -6.20 7.10
C THR A 158 -3.99 -6.99 8.32
N GLN A 159 -3.47 -6.65 9.51
CA GLN A 159 -3.96 -7.20 10.76
C GLN A 159 -5.45 -6.89 10.95
N ASP A 160 -5.81 -5.61 10.86
CA ASP A 160 -7.20 -5.17 11.03
C ASP A 160 -8.18 -5.86 10.07
N ALA A 161 -7.80 -5.97 8.80
CA ALA A 161 -8.65 -6.64 7.82
C ALA A 161 -8.70 -8.16 8.03
N PHE A 162 -7.58 -8.77 8.47
CA PHE A 162 -7.55 -10.18 8.82
C PHE A 162 -8.46 -10.49 10.01
N ASP A 163 -8.40 -9.69 11.06
CA ASP A 163 -9.28 -9.82 12.23
C ASP A 163 -10.74 -9.76 11.84
N LYS A 164 -11.13 -8.81 11.01
CA LYS A 164 -12.53 -8.67 10.57
C LYS A 164 -13.01 -9.80 9.70
N ILE A 165 -12.21 -10.26 8.74
CA ILE A 165 -12.63 -11.19 7.70
C ILE A 165 -12.53 -12.64 8.16
N PHE A 166 -11.43 -12.97 8.86
CA PHE A 166 -11.09 -14.35 9.17
C PHE A 166 -11.28 -14.71 10.64
N MET A 167 -11.06 -13.76 11.56
CA MET A 167 -11.03 -14.04 13.00
C MET A 167 -12.33 -13.75 13.73
N SER A 168 -13.13 -12.78 13.27
CA SER A 168 -14.33 -12.38 14.02
C SER A 168 -15.27 -13.56 14.31
N PRO A 169 -15.72 -13.74 15.57
CA PRO A 169 -15.47 -12.92 16.77
C PRO A 169 -14.19 -13.27 17.55
N GLU A 170 -13.44 -14.28 17.15
CA GLU A 170 -12.23 -14.74 17.84
C GLU A 170 -11.11 -13.67 17.80
N LYS A 171 -10.18 -13.78 18.76
CA LYS A 171 -8.99 -12.94 18.81
C LYS A 171 -7.74 -13.76 18.55
N ILE A 172 -6.73 -13.12 17.98
CA ILE A 172 -5.42 -13.75 17.77
C ILE A 172 -4.76 -14.03 19.12
N PHE A 173 -4.10 -15.19 19.21
CA PHE A 173 -3.30 -15.61 20.35
C PHE A 173 -2.20 -14.57 20.67
N SER A 174 -2.12 -14.13 21.93
CA SER A 174 -1.20 -13.10 22.36
C SER A 174 0.28 -13.46 22.22
N GLY A 175 0.60 -14.77 22.21
CA GLY A 175 1.95 -15.29 22.00
C GLY A 175 2.36 -15.42 20.53
N ALA A 176 1.55 -15.00 19.57
CA ALA A 176 1.90 -15.02 18.16
C ALA A 176 3.06 -14.03 17.85
N SER A 177 3.99 -14.46 16.99
CA SER A 177 5.15 -13.67 16.61
C SER A 177 4.77 -12.51 15.68
N GLN A 178 4.83 -11.28 16.17
CA GLN A 178 4.45 -10.09 15.44
C GLN A 178 5.54 -9.62 14.47
N LYS A 179 5.16 -9.30 13.23
CA LYS A 179 6.05 -8.80 12.17
C LYS A 179 5.59 -7.43 11.66
N ALA A 180 6.52 -6.51 11.48
CA ALA A 180 6.23 -5.14 11.08
C ALA A 180 5.77 -5.00 9.62
N SER A 181 6.05 -5.97 8.73
CA SER A 181 5.70 -5.88 7.30
C SER A 181 5.25 -7.23 6.73
N ASN A 182 4.56 -7.19 5.56
CA ASN A 182 4.24 -8.41 4.80
C ASN A 182 5.51 -9.19 4.41
N GLY A 183 6.57 -8.49 4.02
CA GLY A 183 7.84 -9.14 3.66
C GLY A 183 8.47 -9.88 4.83
N LEU A 184 8.38 -9.36 6.06
CA LEU A 184 8.89 -10.06 7.24
C LEU A 184 8.01 -11.27 7.62
N VAL A 185 6.69 -11.24 7.41
CA VAL A 185 5.83 -12.42 7.56
C VAL A 185 6.21 -13.47 6.52
N GLN A 186 6.31 -13.07 5.25
CA GLN A 186 6.71 -13.96 4.16
C GLN A 186 8.05 -14.65 4.45
N GLN A 187 9.08 -13.89 4.84
CA GLN A 187 10.40 -14.43 5.17
C GLN A 187 10.37 -15.38 6.37
N ALA A 188 9.58 -15.06 7.39
CA ALA A 188 9.43 -15.93 8.56
C ALA A 188 8.81 -17.27 8.17
N ILE A 189 7.73 -17.27 7.40
CA ILE A 189 7.11 -18.48 6.87
C ILE A 189 8.08 -19.29 6.00
N GLN A 190 8.85 -18.65 5.14
CA GLN A 190 9.81 -19.33 4.26
C GLN A 190 10.92 -20.06 5.02
N ARG A 191 11.34 -19.52 6.17
CA ARG A 191 12.45 -20.06 6.97
C ARG A 191 12.02 -21.12 7.97
N ASP A 192 10.74 -21.20 8.26
CA ASP A 192 10.20 -22.03 9.32
C ASP A 192 9.15 -23.01 8.76
N LYS A 193 9.46 -24.30 8.80
CA LYS A 193 8.58 -25.38 8.32
C LYS A 193 7.27 -25.45 9.09
N ALA A 194 7.29 -25.12 10.38
CA ALA A 194 6.10 -25.06 11.23
C ALA A 194 5.34 -23.72 11.12
N GLY A 195 5.82 -22.81 10.25
CA GLY A 195 5.31 -21.44 10.12
C GLY A 195 4.01 -21.35 9.35
N ILE A 196 3.06 -20.57 9.91
CA ILE A 196 1.84 -20.11 9.25
C ILE A 196 1.65 -18.62 9.52
N GLY A 197 1.06 -17.94 8.55
CA GLY A 197 0.69 -16.53 8.68
C GLY A 197 -0.25 -16.08 7.57
N TYR A 198 -0.39 -14.78 7.42
CA TYR A 198 -1.18 -14.18 6.35
C TYR A 198 -0.43 -12.98 5.75
N VAL A 199 -0.55 -12.83 4.45
CA VAL A 199 0.12 -11.78 3.67
C VAL A 199 -0.79 -11.20 2.59
N SER A 200 -0.49 -10.03 2.11
CA SER A 200 -1.03 -9.50 0.85
C SER A 200 -0.60 -10.40 -0.32
N LEU A 201 -1.46 -10.56 -1.32
CA LEU A 201 -1.23 -11.43 -2.49
C LEU A 201 0.15 -11.20 -3.16
N ALA A 202 0.61 -9.96 -3.24
CA ALA A 202 1.92 -9.61 -3.79
C ALA A 202 3.12 -10.16 -2.97
N PHE A 203 2.89 -10.76 -1.79
CA PHE A 203 3.92 -11.30 -0.90
C PHE A 203 3.82 -12.82 -0.70
N THR A 204 3.24 -13.54 -1.65
CA THR A 204 3.04 -14.99 -1.54
C THR A 204 4.17 -15.82 -2.13
N LYS A 205 5.11 -15.23 -2.85
CA LYS A 205 6.21 -15.94 -3.49
C LYS A 205 7.02 -16.75 -2.49
N GLY A 206 7.26 -18.05 -2.80
CA GLY A 206 8.04 -18.94 -1.93
C GLY A 206 7.31 -19.43 -0.68
N THR A 207 5.98 -19.29 -0.65
CA THR A 207 5.10 -19.87 0.37
C THR A 207 4.05 -20.76 -0.31
N THR A 208 3.44 -21.67 0.44
CA THR A 208 2.22 -22.37 0.00
C THR A 208 1.02 -21.50 0.33
N VAL A 209 0.28 -21.11 -0.70
CA VAL A 209 -0.90 -20.25 -0.58
C VAL A 209 -2.14 -21.09 -0.39
N GLY A 210 -2.87 -20.82 0.71
CA GLY A 210 -4.08 -21.56 1.06
C GLY A 210 -5.33 -21.09 0.31
N SER A 211 -6.25 -22.05 0.08
CA SER A 211 -7.64 -21.73 -0.22
C SER A 211 -8.38 -21.36 1.06
N TYR A 212 -9.38 -20.49 0.94
CA TYR A 212 -10.28 -20.16 2.04
C TYR A 212 -11.72 -20.49 1.66
N LYS A 213 -12.40 -21.32 2.47
CA LYS A 213 -13.75 -21.82 2.17
C LYS A 213 -13.83 -22.46 0.76
N GLY A 214 -12.82 -23.24 0.40
CA GLY A 214 -12.72 -23.92 -0.89
C GLY A 214 -12.26 -23.02 -2.07
N VAL A 215 -12.10 -21.71 -1.88
CA VAL A 215 -11.70 -20.79 -2.95
C VAL A 215 -10.22 -20.44 -2.82
N PRO A 216 -9.37 -20.75 -3.83
CA PRO A 216 -7.96 -20.38 -3.83
C PRO A 216 -7.72 -18.87 -3.81
N CYS A 217 -6.73 -18.42 -2.99
CA CYS A 217 -6.28 -17.01 -2.98
C CYS A 217 -5.48 -16.71 -4.23
N THR A 218 -6.17 -16.32 -5.29
CA THR A 218 -5.59 -15.94 -6.57
C THR A 218 -6.09 -14.58 -7.03
N LEU A 219 -5.32 -13.91 -7.88
CA LEU A 219 -5.76 -12.64 -8.47
C LEU A 219 -7.07 -12.79 -9.26
N ARG A 220 -7.25 -13.92 -9.96
CA ARG A 220 -8.50 -14.24 -10.70
C ARG A 220 -9.70 -14.26 -9.75
N ASN A 221 -9.61 -15.02 -8.67
CA ASN A 221 -10.71 -15.18 -7.71
C ASN A 221 -10.96 -13.90 -6.89
N ALA A 222 -9.91 -13.10 -6.64
CA ALA A 222 -10.05 -11.77 -6.03
C ALA A 222 -10.78 -10.79 -6.97
N LYS A 223 -10.47 -10.81 -8.27
CA LYS A 223 -11.14 -9.99 -9.29
C LYS A 223 -12.59 -10.37 -9.53
N SER A 224 -12.90 -11.67 -9.56
CA SER A 224 -14.27 -12.16 -9.75
C SER A 224 -15.15 -12.00 -8.52
N GLY A 225 -14.56 -11.67 -7.34
CA GLY A 225 -15.29 -11.59 -6.07
C GLY A 225 -15.55 -12.94 -5.42
N GLN A 226 -15.07 -14.06 -5.98
CA GLN A 226 -15.23 -15.40 -5.40
C GLN A 226 -14.41 -15.58 -4.12
N TYR A 227 -13.20 -14.98 -4.04
CA TYR A 227 -12.37 -15.06 -2.85
C TYR A 227 -12.83 -14.06 -1.78
N GLY A 228 -13.23 -14.56 -0.62
CA GLY A 228 -13.79 -13.74 0.46
C GLY A 228 -12.77 -12.87 1.22
N GLY A 229 -11.47 -13.15 1.08
CA GLY A 229 -10.38 -12.43 1.77
C GLY A 229 -9.94 -11.13 1.10
N VAL A 230 -10.85 -10.40 0.44
CA VAL A 230 -10.55 -9.18 -0.31
C VAL A 230 -10.79 -7.93 0.54
N ARG A 231 -9.89 -6.96 0.43
CA ARG A 231 -9.97 -5.65 1.11
C ARG A 231 -9.66 -4.50 0.17
N SER A 232 -10.01 -3.29 0.58
CA SER A 232 -9.69 -2.07 -0.17
C SER A 232 -8.32 -1.48 0.19
N PHE A 233 -7.68 -0.86 -0.80
CA PHE A 233 -6.50 0.00 -0.64
C PHE A 233 -6.88 1.45 -0.81
N TYR A 234 -6.31 2.32 0.03
CA TYR A 234 -6.59 3.74 0.04
C TYR A 234 -5.32 4.59 0.05
N PHE A 235 -5.39 5.71 -0.67
CA PHE A 235 -4.59 6.88 -0.36
C PHE A 235 -5.41 7.80 0.54
N VAL A 236 -4.85 8.15 1.69
CA VAL A 236 -5.49 9.01 2.66
C VAL A 236 -4.91 10.40 2.54
N THR A 237 -5.78 11.43 2.51
CA THR A 237 -5.38 12.83 2.41
C THR A 237 -6.00 13.64 3.54
N ARG A 238 -5.36 14.75 3.92
CA ARG A 238 -5.95 15.72 4.84
C ARG A 238 -6.88 16.61 4.04
N GLY A 239 -8.19 16.46 4.28
CA GLY A 239 -9.24 17.06 3.44
C GLY A 239 -9.24 16.48 2.00
N ALA A 240 -9.96 17.14 1.11
CA ALA A 240 -10.03 16.77 -0.29
C ALA A 240 -8.65 16.89 -0.96
N ALA A 241 -8.28 15.90 -1.76
CA ALA A 241 -7.02 15.93 -2.50
C ALA A 241 -6.96 17.16 -3.44
N SER A 242 -5.83 17.87 -3.44
CA SER A 242 -5.61 19.06 -4.25
C SER A 242 -4.28 18.99 -5.01
N GLY A 243 -4.05 19.92 -5.93
CA GLY A 243 -2.78 20.12 -6.63
C GLY A 243 -2.20 18.84 -7.26
N PRO A 244 -0.89 18.58 -7.09
CA PRO A 244 -0.21 17.40 -7.63
C PRO A 244 -0.77 16.08 -7.08
N VAL A 245 -1.20 16.04 -5.81
CA VAL A 245 -1.78 14.86 -5.17
C VAL A 245 -3.10 14.46 -5.84
N LYS A 246 -4.00 15.43 -6.09
CA LYS A 246 -5.26 15.18 -6.83
C LYS A 246 -4.99 14.62 -8.22
N LYS A 247 -4.04 15.21 -8.96
CA LYS A 247 -3.66 14.74 -10.29
C LYS A 247 -3.13 13.30 -10.25
N TRP A 248 -2.28 12.97 -9.28
CA TRP A 248 -1.74 11.63 -9.13
C TRP A 248 -2.81 10.59 -8.75
N ILE A 249 -3.65 10.87 -7.74
CA ILE A 249 -4.75 9.97 -7.36
C ILE A 249 -5.72 9.76 -8.55
N SER A 250 -6.08 10.80 -9.26
CA SER A 250 -6.90 10.70 -10.47
C SER A 250 -6.24 9.83 -11.54
N TRP A 251 -4.93 9.99 -11.74
CA TRP A 251 -4.17 9.19 -12.70
C TRP A 251 -4.16 7.70 -12.30
N THR A 252 -3.95 7.36 -11.02
CA THR A 252 -3.97 5.96 -10.57
C THR A 252 -5.30 5.27 -10.82
N ARG A 253 -6.41 6.01 -10.79
CA ARG A 253 -7.78 5.49 -10.96
C ARG A 253 -8.26 5.41 -12.40
N ASN A 254 -7.73 6.25 -13.30
CA ASN A 254 -8.33 6.47 -14.61
C ASN A 254 -7.37 6.20 -15.77
N ASN A 255 -6.06 6.20 -15.55
CA ASN A 255 -5.09 6.03 -16.64
C ASN A 255 -4.91 4.55 -16.99
N LYS A 256 -4.98 4.21 -18.29
CA LYS A 256 -4.84 2.83 -18.78
C LYS A 256 -3.53 2.15 -18.29
N ALA A 257 -2.40 2.87 -18.28
CA ALA A 257 -1.14 2.32 -17.80
C ALA A 257 -1.15 2.06 -16.28
N ALA A 258 -1.77 2.95 -15.50
CA ALA A 258 -1.92 2.75 -14.05
C ALA A 258 -2.82 1.55 -13.73
N LEU A 259 -3.94 1.43 -14.44
CA LEU A 259 -4.86 0.30 -14.29
C LEU A 259 -4.20 -1.02 -14.71
N LYS A 260 -3.38 -1.03 -15.78
CA LYS A 260 -2.60 -2.21 -16.19
C LYS A 260 -1.61 -2.63 -15.11
N ILE A 261 -0.91 -1.67 -14.47
CA ILE A 261 -0.02 -1.96 -13.33
C ILE A 261 -0.80 -2.57 -12.17
N ALA A 262 -1.95 -1.99 -11.79
CA ALA A 262 -2.77 -2.59 -10.74
C ALA A 262 -3.27 -3.99 -11.12
N ALA A 263 -3.62 -4.21 -12.39
CA ALA A 263 -4.16 -5.49 -12.86
C ALA A 263 -3.14 -6.64 -12.88
N SER A 264 -1.83 -6.39 -12.71
CA SER A 264 -0.81 -7.44 -12.70
C SER A 264 -0.79 -8.25 -11.41
N GLU A 265 -1.03 -7.61 -10.24
CA GLU A 265 -0.95 -8.26 -8.92
C GLU A 265 -2.07 -7.81 -7.95
N TRP A 266 -2.89 -6.85 -8.35
CA TRP A 266 -3.99 -6.30 -7.54
C TRP A 266 -5.29 -6.25 -8.35
N VAL A 267 -6.39 -5.95 -7.67
CA VAL A 267 -7.67 -5.69 -8.32
C VAL A 267 -7.78 -4.19 -8.58
N PRO A 268 -7.84 -3.73 -9.83
CA PRO A 268 -7.95 -2.32 -10.17
C PRO A 268 -9.16 -1.65 -9.53
N PHE A 269 -9.14 -0.32 -9.47
CA PHE A 269 -10.25 0.48 -8.94
C PHE A 269 -11.54 0.33 -9.76
N LYS A 270 -11.41 0.14 -11.08
CA LYS A 270 -12.49 -0.07 -12.05
C LYS A 270 -12.36 -1.43 -12.70
#